data_127a5c6fbf4425f0be3bbfb92552ddb0
#
_entry.id   127a5c6fbf4425f0be3bbfb92552ddb0
#
_cell.length_a   1.000
_cell.length_b   1.000
_cell.length_c   1.000
_cell.angle_alpha   90.00
_cell.angle_beta   90.00
_cell.angle_gamma   90.00
#
_symmetry.space_group_name_H-M   'P 1'
#
loop_
_entity.id
_entity.type
_entity.pdbx_description
1 polymer ?
#
loop_
_entity_poly.entity_id
_entity_poly.type
_entity_poly.pdbx_seq_one_letter_code
_entity_poly.pdbx_strand_id
1 'polypeptide(L)'
;MFKIGTVALRSLCWGSACALILTAVIETASAQQFAYTAKDVHLRTGPARDYPVVAILPPGVQIVVEGCLGDYTWCDVVAGPNRGWIYAGNIVYPYQGANVPVLTYGEAIGIGIITFSVISYWDQFYVGRPWYAERHVWINHPPPLLRSRAHRPPMHAPGVAPGGHLRPPHAPGARPHGPQPPRHRLPVACGSRSS
;
A
#
# COMPACT_ATOMS: atom_id res chain seq x y z
N MET A 1 -16.04 22.59 89.66
CA MET A 1 -17.46 22.39 89.38
C MET A 1 -17.81 23.21 88.18
N PHE A 2 -17.75 22.65 86.97
CA PHE A 2 -18.16 23.32 85.78
C PHE A 2 -19.14 22.43 85.00
N LYS A 3 -20.36 22.94 84.87
CA LYS A 3 -21.41 22.28 84.12
C LYS A 3 -21.18 22.59 82.59
N ILE A 4 -21.06 21.51 81.87
CA ILE A 4 -20.96 21.60 80.41
C ILE A 4 -22.36 21.43 79.87
N GLY A 5 -22.86 22.47 79.24
CA GLY A 5 -24.17 22.48 78.55
C GLY A 5 -24.06 21.78 77.18
N THR A 6 -25.00 20.86 76.98
CA THR A 6 -25.19 20.15 75.73
C THR A 6 -25.92 21.02 74.72
N VAL A 7 -25.24 21.46 73.69
CA VAL A 7 -25.87 22.14 72.55
C VAL A 7 -26.16 21.10 71.45
N ALA A 8 -27.42 20.81 71.25
CA ALA A 8 -27.88 19.95 70.18
C ALA A 8 -27.87 20.74 68.85
N LEU A 9 -26.90 20.43 67.97
CA LEU A 9 -26.85 20.99 66.64
C LEU A 9 -27.61 20.07 65.68
N ARG A 10 -28.79 20.48 65.30
CA ARG A 10 -29.58 19.85 64.23
C ARG A 10 -28.92 20.24 62.87
N SER A 11 -28.14 19.36 62.29
CA SER A 11 -27.65 19.52 60.92
C SER A 11 -28.69 19.05 59.95
N LEU A 12 -29.26 20.00 59.20
CA LEU A 12 -30.01 19.73 58.00
C LEU A 12 -29.04 19.23 56.92
N CYS A 13 -29.11 17.94 56.62
CA CYS A 13 -28.50 17.38 55.44
C CYS A 13 -29.29 17.79 54.19
N TRP A 14 -28.90 18.87 53.54
CA TRP A 14 -29.29 19.11 52.18
C TRP A 14 -28.45 18.25 51.27
N GLY A 15 -29.12 17.26 50.64
CA GLY A 15 -28.52 16.36 49.71
C GLY A 15 -28.13 17.13 48.43
N SER A 16 -26.84 17.37 48.31
CA SER A 16 -26.22 17.78 47.04
C SER A 16 -25.86 16.51 46.28
N ALA A 17 -26.77 16.07 45.40
CA ALA A 17 -26.46 15.01 44.42
C ALA A 17 -25.48 15.57 43.42
N CYS A 18 -24.20 15.42 43.70
CA CYS A 18 -23.12 15.61 42.71
C CYS A 18 -23.25 14.50 41.67
N ALA A 19 -24.03 14.72 40.62
CA ALA A 19 -24.03 13.92 39.41
C ALA A 19 -22.69 14.10 38.74
N LEU A 20 -21.71 13.20 39.03
CA LEU A 20 -20.50 13.05 38.28
C LEU A 20 -20.85 12.50 36.90
N ILE A 21 -21.06 13.43 35.95
CA ILE A 21 -21.11 13.09 34.52
C ILE A 21 -19.69 12.67 34.13
N LEU A 22 -19.40 11.36 34.19
CA LEU A 22 -18.25 10.77 33.54
C LEU A 22 -18.46 10.94 32.03
N THR A 23 -17.92 12.01 31.45
CA THR A 23 -17.76 12.12 30.00
C THR A 23 -16.67 11.09 29.61
N ALA A 24 -17.12 9.90 29.17
CA ALA A 24 -16.24 8.95 28.52
C ALA A 24 -15.70 9.60 27.25
N VAL A 25 -14.45 10.06 27.29
CA VAL A 25 -13.70 10.45 26.09
C VAL A 25 -13.49 9.16 25.32
N ILE A 26 -14.28 8.93 24.28
CA ILE A 26 -14.05 7.86 23.33
C ILE A 26 -12.84 8.30 22.53
N GLU A 27 -11.65 7.89 22.99
CA GLU A 27 -10.46 7.94 22.15
C GLU A 27 -10.73 7.02 20.96
N THR A 28 -10.98 7.60 19.80
CA THR A 28 -10.95 6.85 18.54
C THR A 28 -9.51 6.41 18.33
N ALA A 29 -9.18 5.20 18.80
CA ALA A 29 -7.94 4.55 18.47
C ALA A 29 -7.88 4.50 16.94
N SER A 30 -7.04 5.34 16.35
CA SER A 30 -6.71 5.26 14.92
C SER A 30 -6.08 3.88 14.73
N ALA A 31 -6.85 2.93 14.22
CA ALA A 31 -6.36 1.59 13.96
C ALA A 31 -5.20 1.71 12.98
N GLN A 32 -3.98 1.47 13.46
CA GLN A 32 -2.80 1.44 12.59
C GLN A 32 -3.07 0.40 11.49
N GLN A 33 -3.03 0.85 10.24
CA GLN A 33 -3.33 0.00 9.11
C GLN A 33 -2.11 -0.83 8.76
N PHE A 34 -2.08 -2.07 9.27
CA PHE A 34 -1.03 -3.03 8.95
C PHE A 34 -1.25 -3.61 7.56
N ALA A 35 -0.19 -3.60 6.77
CA ALA A 35 -0.13 -4.18 5.45
C ALA A 35 1.13 -5.04 5.33
N TYR A 36 1.31 -5.70 4.20
CA TYR A 36 2.46 -6.58 3.96
C TYR A 36 3.05 -6.32 2.58
N THR A 37 4.35 -6.54 2.44
CA THR A 37 5.01 -6.55 1.13
C THR A 37 4.60 -7.79 0.33
N ALA A 38 4.18 -7.60 -0.92
CA ALA A 38 3.76 -8.71 -1.80
C ALA A 38 4.95 -9.47 -2.42
N LYS A 39 6.11 -8.83 -2.50
CA LYS A 39 7.34 -9.34 -3.10
C LYS A 39 8.53 -8.54 -2.58
N ASP A 40 9.74 -8.79 -3.10
CA ASP A 40 10.89 -7.92 -2.84
C ASP A 40 10.59 -6.50 -3.30
N VAL A 41 10.70 -5.53 -2.39
CA VAL A 41 10.40 -4.13 -2.66
C VAL A 41 11.53 -3.22 -2.21
N HIS A 42 11.75 -2.14 -2.96
CA HIS A 42 12.62 -1.05 -2.54
C HIS A 42 11.81 -0.02 -1.76
N LEU A 43 12.14 0.15 -0.48
CA LEU A 43 11.71 1.28 0.32
C LEU A 43 12.55 2.49 -0.08
N ARG A 44 11.92 3.59 -0.52
CA ARG A 44 12.62 4.73 -1.13
C ARG A 44 12.42 6.00 -0.35
N THR A 45 13.30 6.97 -0.57
CA THR A 45 13.24 8.27 0.11
C THR A 45 12.17 9.21 -0.44
N GLY A 46 11.47 8.81 -1.49
CA GLY A 46 10.41 9.59 -2.13
C GLY A 46 9.57 8.75 -3.09
N PRO A 47 8.44 9.31 -3.56
CA PRO A 47 7.41 8.58 -4.30
C PRO A 47 7.72 8.47 -5.81
N ALA A 48 8.90 7.98 -6.16
CA ALA A 48 9.26 7.61 -7.54
C ALA A 48 10.37 6.55 -7.54
N ARG A 49 10.58 5.90 -8.70
CA ARG A 49 11.50 4.77 -8.81
C ARG A 49 12.97 5.15 -8.75
N ASP A 50 13.31 6.37 -9.02
CA ASP A 50 14.65 6.94 -9.07
C ASP A 50 15.12 7.50 -7.73
N TYR A 51 14.21 7.76 -6.77
CA TYR A 51 14.63 8.15 -5.43
C TYR A 51 15.56 7.11 -4.79
N PRO A 52 16.54 7.56 -3.98
CA PRO A 52 17.45 6.67 -3.26
C PRO A 52 16.73 5.58 -2.47
N VAL A 53 17.36 4.41 -2.37
CA VAL A 53 16.81 3.26 -1.63
C VAL A 53 17.22 3.35 -0.16
N VAL A 54 16.23 3.33 0.73
CA VAL A 54 16.43 3.29 2.18
C VAL A 54 16.74 1.87 2.64
N ALA A 55 15.95 0.90 2.14
CA ALA A 55 16.04 -0.52 2.45
C ALA A 55 15.41 -1.36 1.34
N ILE A 56 15.80 -2.64 1.29
CA ILE A 56 15.13 -3.67 0.48
C ILE A 56 14.37 -4.56 1.47
N LEU A 57 13.08 -4.72 1.25
CA LEU A 57 12.19 -5.51 2.10
C LEU A 57 11.78 -6.77 1.34
N PRO A 58 11.98 -7.98 1.91
CA PRO A 58 11.51 -9.22 1.31
C PRO A 58 9.97 -9.32 1.32
N PRO A 59 9.38 -10.32 0.64
CA PRO A 59 7.93 -10.57 0.69
C PRO A 59 7.47 -10.89 2.12
N GLY A 60 6.24 -10.48 2.46
CA GLY A 60 5.62 -10.78 3.75
C GLY A 60 6.08 -9.91 4.93
N VAL A 61 6.92 -8.90 4.69
CA VAL A 61 7.28 -7.95 5.76
C VAL A 61 6.06 -7.12 6.13
N GLN A 62 5.76 -7.09 7.42
CA GLN A 62 4.72 -6.24 7.98
C GLN A 62 5.15 -4.78 7.94
N ILE A 63 4.26 -3.93 7.44
CA ILE A 63 4.46 -2.48 7.34
C ILE A 63 3.24 -1.73 7.85
N VAL A 64 3.45 -0.53 8.33
CA VAL A 64 2.38 0.42 8.65
C VAL A 64 2.26 1.40 7.49
N VAL A 65 1.06 1.55 6.94
CA VAL A 65 0.79 2.53 5.89
C VAL A 65 0.34 3.83 6.54
N GLU A 66 1.15 4.88 6.42
CA GLU A 66 0.86 6.21 6.96
C GLU A 66 -0.12 7.00 6.07
N GLY A 67 -0.07 6.73 4.77
CA GLY A 67 -0.92 7.34 3.76
C GLY A 67 -0.36 7.14 2.37
N CYS A 68 -1.15 7.48 1.35
CA CYS A 68 -0.75 7.36 -0.04
C CYS A 68 -0.94 8.69 -0.79
N LEU A 69 -0.29 8.85 -1.95
CA LEU A 69 -0.59 9.95 -2.85
C LEU A 69 -2.02 9.84 -3.40
N GLY A 70 -2.58 10.93 -3.89
CA GLY A 70 -3.99 11.02 -4.29
C GLY A 70 -4.45 10.05 -5.37
N ASP A 71 -3.53 9.40 -6.08
CA ASP A 71 -3.80 8.35 -7.08
C ASP A 71 -3.53 6.92 -6.56
N TYR A 72 -3.17 6.79 -5.29
CA TYR A 72 -2.76 5.53 -4.65
C TYR A 72 -1.59 4.83 -5.36
N THR A 73 -0.73 5.52 -6.12
CA THR A 73 0.42 4.88 -6.77
C THR A 73 1.58 4.65 -5.82
N TRP A 74 1.80 5.56 -4.89
CA TRP A 74 2.87 5.49 -3.90
C TRP A 74 2.34 5.74 -2.50
N CYS A 75 2.80 4.94 -1.54
CA CYS A 75 2.42 5.07 -0.14
C CYS A 75 3.66 5.27 0.73
N ASP A 76 3.53 6.17 1.71
CA ASP A 76 4.47 6.34 2.80
C ASP A 76 4.24 5.24 3.83
N VAL A 77 5.27 4.50 4.17
CA VAL A 77 5.19 3.35 5.07
C VAL A 77 6.31 3.34 6.09
N VAL A 78 6.02 2.73 7.23
CA VAL A 78 7.01 2.39 8.25
C VAL A 78 7.25 0.89 8.23
N ALA A 79 8.52 0.48 8.13
CA ALA A 79 8.98 -0.90 8.13
C ALA A 79 10.09 -1.06 9.17
N GLY A 80 9.74 -1.52 10.37
CA GLY A 80 10.66 -1.56 11.51
C GLY A 80 11.26 -0.17 11.81
N PRO A 81 12.60 -0.01 11.80
CA PRO A 81 13.25 1.28 12.07
C PRO A 81 13.28 2.22 10.86
N ASN A 82 12.78 1.80 9.70
CA ASN A 82 12.87 2.54 8.46
C ASN A 82 11.51 3.10 8.05
N ARG A 83 11.49 4.32 7.57
CA ARG A 83 10.34 4.96 6.94
C ARG A 83 10.67 5.29 5.48
N GLY A 84 9.69 5.27 4.61
CA GLY A 84 9.88 5.61 3.20
C GLY A 84 8.69 5.26 2.34
N TRP A 85 8.90 5.32 1.04
CA TRP A 85 7.86 5.18 0.03
C TRP A 85 7.96 3.86 -0.71
N ILE A 86 6.84 3.17 -0.85
CA ILE A 86 6.69 1.94 -1.64
C ILE A 86 5.62 2.15 -2.71
N TYR A 87 5.85 1.58 -3.89
CA TYR A 87 4.81 1.49 -4.92
C TYR A 87 3.64 0.62 -4.43
N ALA A 88 2.45 1.18 -4.40
CA ALA A 88 1.28 0.58 -3.76
C ALA A 88 0.82 -0.76 -4.39
N GLY A 89 1.18 -1.01 -5.66
CA GLY A 89 0.97 -2.32 -6.29
C GLY A 89 1.81 -3.45 -5.71
N ASN A 90 2.79 -3.13 -4.85
CA ASN A 90 3.62 -4.11 -4.13
C ASN A 90 3.22 -4.25 -2.66
N ILE A 91 2.14 -3.59 -2.25
CA ILE A 91 1.59 -3.64 -0.89
C ILE A 91 0.27 -4.41 -0.93
N VAL A 92 0.13 -5.42 -0.09
CA VAL A 92 -1.13 -6.12 0.13
C VAL A 92 -1.68 -5.82 1.50
N TYR A 93 -2.98 -5.66 1.58
CA TYR A 93 -3.71 -5.35 2.80
C TYR A 93 -4.80 -6.40 3.06
N PRO A 94 -4.91 -6.93 4.29
CA PRO A 94 -6.01 -7.82 4.66
C PRO A 94 -7.33 -7.05 4.66
N TYR A 95 -8.23 -7.37 3.73
CA TYR A 95 -9.51 -6.72 3.59
C TYR A 95 -10.60 -7.73 3.25
N GLN A 96 -11.68 -7.77 4.05
CA GLN A 96 -12.82 -8.68 3.88
C GLN A 96 -12.44 -10.15 3.67
N GLY A 97 -11.45 -10.63 4.43
CA GLY A 97 -10.97 -12.02 4.36
C GLY A 97 -10.02 -12.36 3.22
N ALA A 98 -9.61 -11.38 2.41
CA ALA A 98 -8.65 -11.54 1.32
C ALA A 98 -7.49 -10.53 1.43
N ASN A 99 -6.34 -10.88 0.87
CA ASN A 99 -5.24 -9.95 0.69
C ASN A 99 -5.40 -9.20 -0.63
N VAL A 100 -5.67 -7.89 -0.56
CA VAL A 100 -5.94 -7.05 -1.72
C VAL A 100 -4.81 -6.04 -1.97
N PRO A 101 -4.50 -5.69 -3.24
CA PRO A 101 -3.50 -4.68 -3.55
C PRO A 101 -3.95 -3.28 -3.14
N VAL A 102 -3.11 -2.54 -2.41
CA VAL A 102 -3.41 -1.16 -2.00
C VAL A 102 -3.64 -0.24 -3.20
N LEU A 103 -2.91 -0.43 -4.29
CA LEU A 103 -3.07 0.35 -5.53
C LEU A 103 -4.53 0.40 -6.05
N THR A 104 -5.25 -0.70 -5.88
CA THR A 104 -6.63 -0.85 -6.40
C THR A 104 -7.68 -0.59 -5.32
N TYR A 105 -7.38 -0.96 -4.08
CA TYR A 105 -8.34 -0.96 -2.97
C TYR A 105 -8.09 0.13 -1.94
N GLY A 106 -7.07 0.99 -2.09
CA GLY A 106 -6.69 2.00 -1.11
C GLY A 106 -7.85 2.89 -0.66
N GLU A 107 -8.70 3.32 -1.60
CA GLU A 107 -9.91 4.09 -1.31
C GLU A 107 -10.95 3.27 -0.51
N ALA A 108 -11.20 2.02 -0.91
CA ALA A 108 -12.16 1.13 -0.24
C ALA A 108 -11.71 0.73 1.16
N ILE A 109 -10.41 0.61 1.39
CA ILE A 109 -9.79 0.34 2.69
C ILE A 109 -9.85 1.59 3.59
N GLY A 110 -9.97 2.79 3.01
CA GLY A 110 -9.96 4.06 3.73
C GLY A 110 -8.55 4.57 4.06
N ILE A 111 -7.54 4.22 3.25
CA ILE A 111 -6.18 4.75 3.43
C ILE A 111 -6.18 6.25 3.13
N GLY A 112 -5.66 7.04 4.08
CA GLY A 112 -5.59 8.49 3.98
C GLY A 112 -4.73 8.99 2.81
N ILE A 113 -5.13 10.12 2.23
CA ILE A 113 -4.36 10.79 1.19
C ILE A 113 -3.40 11.78 1.84
N ILE A 114 -2.14 11.72 1.44
CA ILE A 114 -1.09 12.61 1.89
C ILE A 114 -0.37 13.26 0.71
N THR A 115 0.35 14.34 1.00
CA THR A 115 1.22 15.03 0.04
C THR A 115 2.68 14.76 0.38
N PHE A 116 3.57 14.92 -0.61
CA PHE A 116 4.99 14.76 -0.44
C PHE A 116 5.73 16.05 -0.73
N SER A 117 6.65 16.41 0.16
CA SER A 117 7.65 17.47 -0.02
C SER A 117 9.01 16.93 0.37
N VAL A 118 9.98 17.01 -0.54
CA VAL A 118 11.35 16.55 -0.26
C VAL A 118 11.91 17.25 0.98
N ILE A 119 11.77 18.56 1.06
CA ILE A 119 12.33 19.34 2.17
C ILE A 119 11.76 18.85 3.49
N SER A 120 10.43 18.91 3.65
CA SER A 120 9.78 18.58 4.92
C SER A 120 9.99 17.11 5.31
N TYR A 121 9.88 16.20 4.34
CA TYR A 121 10.00 14.78 4.59
C TYR A 121 11.43 14.36 4.95
N TRP A 122 12.44 14.86 4.21
CA TRP A 122 13.82 14.51 4.47
C TRP A 122 14.36 15.17 5.73
N ASP A 123 13.95 16.39 6.04
CA ASP A 123 14.32 17.07 7.30
C ASP A 123 13.74 16.35 8.52
N GLN A 124 12.58 15.73 8.37
CA GLN A 124 11.95 14.99 9.45
C GLN A 124 12.54 13.59 9.65
N PHE A 125 12.86 12.86 8.57
CA PHE A 125 13.15 11.42 8.66
C PHE A 125 14.57 11.02 8.27
N TYR A 126 15.34 11.89 7.60
CA TYR A 126 16.61 11.47 6.99
C TYR A 126 17.82 12.31 7.40
N VAL A 127 17.71 13.18 8.38
CA VAL A 127 18.86 13.92 8.92
C VAL A 127 19.95 12.93 9.35
N GLY A 128 21.19 13.15 8.89
CA GLY A 128 22.32 12.27 9.16
C GLY A 128 22.42 11.01 8.29
N ARG A 129 21.50 10.79 7.34
CA ARG A 129 21.61 9.70 6.36
C ARG A 129 22.53 10.10 5.19
N PRO A 130 23.23 9.16 4.53
CA PRO A 130 24.17 9.49 3.46
C PRO A 130 23.60 10.31 2.32
N TRP A 131 22.36 10.05 1.93
CA TRP A 131 21.68 10.77 0.85
C TRP A 131 21.14 12.16 1.23
N TYR A 132 21.08 12.47 2.53
CA TYR A 132 20.53 13.75 2.98
C TYR A 132 21.29 14.97 2.45
N ALA A 133 22.62 14.87 2.28
CA ALA A 133 23.43 15.94 1.72
C ALA A 133 23.04 16.33 0.29
N GLU A 134 22.48 15.36 -0.47
CA GLU A 134 22.08 15.54 -1.87
C GLU A 134 20.63 16.01 -2.03
N ARG A 135 19.92 16.33 -0.95
CA ARG A 135 18.49 16.70 -1.00
C ARG A 135 18.17 17.82 -1.99
N HIS A 136 19.12 18.75 -2.20
CA HIS A 136 18.96 19.87 -3.12
C HIS A 136 18.75 19.42 -4.59
N VAL A 137 19.31 18.27 -4.97
CA VAL A 137 19.11 17.66 -6.29
C VAL A 137 17.66 17.18 -6.46
N TRP A 138 17.04 16.76 -5.36
CA TRP A 138 15.70 16.16 -5.35
C TRP A 138 14.57 17.18 -5.16
N ILE A 139 14.85 18.40 -4.71
CA ILE A 139 13.84 19.46 -4.51
C ILE A 139 13.10 19.78 -5.82
N ASN A 140 13.83 19.79 -6.94
CA ASN A 140 13.29 20.09 -8.27
C ASN A 140 12.93 18.82 -9.06
N HIS A 141 12.95 17.65 -8.39
CA HIS A 141 12.55 16.40 -9.02
C HIS A 141 11.07 16.45 -9.42
N PRO A 142 10.73 16.20 -10.68
CA PRO A 142 9.34 16.29 -11.11
C PRO A 142 8.49 15.28 -10.30
N PRO A 143 7.30 15.69 -9.84
CA PRO A 143 6.39 14.75 -9.20
C PRO A 143 6.08 13.59 -10.15
N PRO A 144 5.83 12.37 -9.62
CA PRO A 144 5.41 11.26 -10.45
C PRO A 144 4.20 11.69 -11.29
N LEU A 145 4.27 11.45 -12.59
CA LEU A 145 3.13 11.74 -13.47
C LEU A 145 1.92 10.96 -12.97
N LEU A 146 0.91 11.66 -12.50
CA LEU A 146 -0.38 11.07 -12.16
C LEU A 146 -0.91 10.41 -13.43
N ARG A 147 -0.92 9.08 -13.48
CA ARG A 147 -1.61 8.38 -14.58
C ARG A 147 -3.08 8.74 -14.44
N SER A 148 -3.57 9.56 -15.37
CA SER A 148 -4.99 9.88 -15.47
C SER A 148 -5.81 8.60 -15.35
N ARG A 149 -6.75 8.54 -14.42
CA ARG A 149 -7.72 7.43 -14.25
C ARG A 149 -8.51 7.12 -15.56
N ALA A 150 -8.42 8.01 -16.55
CA ALA A 150 -9.11 7.91 -17.83
C ALA A 150 -8.77 6.65 -18.67
N HIS A 151 -7.73 5.88 -18.31
CA HIS A 151 -7.34 4.66 -19.04
C HIS A 151 -7.46 3.36 -18.21
N ARG A 152 -8.28 3.36 -17.13
CA ARG A 152 -8.65 2.08 -16.54
C ARG A 152 -9.79 1.50 -17.39
N PRO A 153 -9.55 0.41 -18.15
CA PRO A 153 -10.67 -0.26 -18.82
C PRO A 153 -11.70 -0.66 -17.75
N PRO A 154 -13.00 -0.53 -18.02
CA PRO A 154 -14.03 -0.95 -17.07
C PRO A 154 -13.74 -2.39 -16.67
N MET A 155 -13.64 -2.64 -15.35
CA MET A 155 -13.55 -4.00 -14.83
C MET A 155 -14.86 -4.69 -15.24
N HIS A 156 -14.76 -5.64 -16.15
CA HIS A 156 -15.89 -6.51 -16.47
C HIS A 156 -16.29 -7.22 -15.19
N ALA A 157 -17.52 -6.97 -14.76
CA ALA A 157 -18.13 -7.76 -13.69
C ALA A 157 -18.05 -9.24 -14.09
N PRO A 158 -17.65 -10.16 -13.18
CA PRO A 158 -17.70 -11.58 -13.49
C PRO A 158 -19.16 -11.99 -13.64
N GLY A 159 -19.54 -12.41 -14.87
CA GLY A 159 -20.76 -13.15 -15.10
C GLY A 159 -21.89 -12.46 -15.84
N VAL A 160 -21.71 -12.15 -17.10
CA VAL A 160 -22.72 -12.37 -18.12
C VAL A 160 -21.98 -12.87 -19.37
N ALA A 161 -22.05 -14.16 -19.63
CA ALA A 161 -21.60 -14.73 -20.88
C ALA A 161 -22.41 -14.11 -22.03
N PRO A 162 -21.77 -13.47 -23.04
CA PRO A 162 -22.50 -13.05 -24.21
C PRO A 162 -23.04 -14.31 -24.90
N GLY A 163 -24.34 -14.28 -25.19
CA GLY A 163 -25.05 -15.37 -25.84
C GLY A 163 -24.33 -15.88 -27.08
N GLY A 164 -24.34 -17.20 -27.23
CA GLY A 164 -23.68 -17.91 -28.30
C GLY A 164 -24.03 -17.39 -29.67
N HIS A 165 -23.02 -16.90 -30.38
CA HIS A 165 -23.10 -16.77 -31.83
C HIS A 165 -23.21 -18.18 -32.41
N LEU A 166 -24.38 -18.48 -32.95
CA LEU A 166 -24.63 -19.65 -33.79
C LEU A 166 -23.59 -19.68 -34.92
N ARG A 167 -22.67 -20.61 -34.84
CA ARG A 167 -21.69 -20.88 -35.87
C ARG A 167 -22.43 -21.48 -37.07
N PRO A 168 -22.29 -20.94 -38.27
CA PRO A 168 -22.89 -21.56 -39.48
C PRO A 168 -22.30 -22.98 -39.69
N PRO A 169 -23.06 -23.93 -40.22
CA PRO A 169 -22.61 -25.30 -40.46
C PRO A 169 -21.46 -25.30 -41.48
N HIS A 170 -20.35 -25.98 -41.09
CA HIS A 170 -19.21 -26.20 -41.96
C HIS A 170 -19.59 -27.05 -43.17
N ALA A 171 -19.29 -26.60 -44.36
CA ALA A 171 -19.33 -27.39 -45.60
C ALA A 171 -18.30 -28.55 -45.50
N PRO A 172 -18.63 -29.74 -45.98
CA PRO A 172 -17.71 -30.88 -46.03
C PRO A 172 -16.77 -30.78 -47.22
N GLY A 173 -15.48 -30.79 -46.99
CA GLY A 173 -14.51 -30.93 -48.08
C GLY A 173 -13.22 -30.13 -47.96
N ALA A 174 -12.30 -30.58 -47.08
CA ALA A 174 -10.88 -30.32 -47.24
C ALA A 174 -10.06 -31.51 -46.83
N ARG A 175 -9.25 -32.02 -47.75
CA ARG A 175 -8.43 -33.23 -47.68
C ARG A 175 -7.37 -33.18 -46.57
N PRO A 176 -6.98 -34.30 -45.98
CA PRO A 176 -5.89 -34.32 -45.03
C PRO A 176 -4.56 -34.12 -45.70
N HIS A 177 -3.77 -33.17 -45.18
CA HIS A 177 -2.37 -32.98 -45.56
C HIS A 177 -1.56 -34.19 -45.07
N GLY A 178 -0.81 -34.81 -46.00
CA GLY A 178 0.10 -35.89 -45.76
C GLY A 178 1.30 -35.51 -44.88
N PRO A 179 2.06 -36.53 -44.40
CA PRO A 179 3.14 -36.33 -43.46
C PRO A 179 4.31 -35.54 -44.07
N GLN A 180 4.79 -34.51 -43.34
CA GLN A 180 5.99 -33.77 -43.72
C GLN A 180 7.26 -34.61 -43.51
N PRO A 181 8.25 -34.57 -44.43
CA PRO A 181 9.50 -35.28 -44.28
C PRO A 181 10.40 -34.62 -43.18
N PRO A 182 11.32 -35.38 -42.55
CA PRO A 182 12.17 -34.91 -41.48
C PRO A 182 13.20 -33.91 -41.99
N ARG A 183 13.35 -32.82 -41.24
CA ARG A 183 14.38 -31.79 -41.48
C ARG A 183 15.77 -32.36 -41.15
N HIS A 184 16.64 -32.46 -42.14
CA HIS A 184 18.02 -32.82 -41.98
C HIS A 184 18.76 -31.79 -41.14
N ARG A 185 19.32 -32.21 -40.00
CA ARG A 185 20.33 -31.47 -39.25
C ARG A 185 21.67 -31.49 -40.05
N LEU A 186 22.18 -30.33 -40.37
CA LEU A 186 23.54 -30.19 -40.88
C LEU A 186 24.51 -30.41 -39.71
N PRO A 187 25.66 -31.14 -39.96
CA PRO A 187 26.67 -31.37 -38.93
C PRO A 187 27.48 -30.11 -38.66
N VAL A 188 27.68 -29.81 -37.39
CA VAL A 188 28.59 -28.79 -36.90
C VAL A 188 30.02 -29.25 -37.20
N ALA A 189 30.76 -28.52 -38.05
CA ALA A 189 32.18 -28.76 -38.32
C ALA A 189 33.01 -28.41 -37.08
N CYS A 190 33.71 -29.39 -36.55
CA CYS A 190 34.71 -29.27 -35.54
C CYS A 190 35.98 -28.71 -36.20
N GLY A 191 36.31 -27.44 -35.96
CA GLY A 191 37.54 -26.78 -36.38
C GLY A 191 38.68 -27.13 -35.41
N SER A 192 39.61 -27.92 -35.88
CA SER A 192 40.84 -28.31 -35.23
C SER A 192 41.82 -27.14 -35.08
N ARG A 193 42.41 -27.13 -33.92
CA ARG A 193 43.56 -26.36 -33.47
C ARG A 193 44.83 -26.72 -34.27
N SER A 194 45.68 -25.78 -34.59
CA SER A 194 47.13 -26.00 -34.79
C SER A 194 47.93 -24.72 -34.55
N SER A 195 48.96 -24.88 -33.70
CA SER A 195 50.20 -24.16 -33.51
C SER A 195 50.17 -22.75 -32.99
#